data_a77c36a88de3d9f41c0899ef0844ba5e
#
_entry.id   a77c36a88de3d9f41c0899ef0844ba5e
#
_cell.length_a   1.000
_cell.length_b   1.000
_cell.length_c   1.000
_cell.angle_alpha   90.00
_cell.angle_beta   90.00
_cell.angle_gamma   90.00
#
_symmetry.space_group_name_H-M   'P 1'
#
loop_
_entity.id
_entity.type
_entity.pdbx_description
1 polymer ?
#
loop_
_entity_poly.entity_id
_entity_poly.type
_entity_poly.pdbx_seq_one_letter_code
_entity_poly.pdbx_strand_id
1 'polypeptide(L)'
;MITLAFAQMLFFLFVSLEQFGGDDGMSIDRAEFGFIDLYNPLRLYFLIWVTLALVGLGLMFIVHSRFGVTLRAIKSNESRIEAMGLEPLQFKITGYVVSAVICGLAGVLFANWQEYVSPDIMHWTRSGELMIIIILGGLGTLAGPLLGAIVFLLLEESLPIMLDTVAPAYAENWMIIFGPLLIMVVMFGRGGLVGLLAAQRQSKNNPKRDKAGQ
;
A
#
# COMPACT_ATOMS: atom_id res chain seq x y z
N MET A 1 15.86 -8.12 -6.63
CA MET A 1 15.87 -9.53 -7.06
C MET A 1 16.18 -10.47 -5.89
N ILE A 2 17.31 -10.30 -5.17
CA ILE A 2 17.68 -11.17 -4.03
C ILE A 2 16.61 -11.19 -2.93
N THR A 3 16.07 -10.04 -2.54
CA THR A 3 15.01 -9.92 -1.52
C THR A 3 13.74 -10.68 -1.89
N LEU A 4 13.41 -10.71 -3.18
CA LEU A 4 12.24 -11.44 -3.71
C LEU A 4 12.47 -12.96 -3.63
N ALA A 5 13.69 -13.41 -3.90
CA ALA A 5 14.07 -14.82 -3.75
C ALA A 5 13.96 -15.27 -2.27
N PHE A 6 14.46 -14.45 -1.32
CA PHE A 6 14.30 -14.73 0.10
C PHE A 6 12.83 -14.76 0.54
N ALA A 7 12.00 -13.86 0.04
CA ALA A 7 10.56 -13.86 0.33
C ALA A 7 9.90 -15.15 -0.15
N GLN A 8 10.26 -15.63 -1.36
CA GLN A 8 9.76 -16.90 -1.87
C GLN A 8 10.27 -18.12 -1.09
N MET A 9 11.53 -18.10 -0.62
CA MET A 9 12.02 -19.16 0.26
C MET A 9 11.21 -19.24 1.55
N LEU A 10 10.89 -18.09 2.18
CA LEU A 10 10.05 -18.04 3.36
C LEU A 10 8.62 -18.53 3.05
N PHE A 11 8.04 -18.15 1.91
CA PHE A 11 6.74 -18.62 1.48
C PHE A 11 6.71 -20.17 1.42
N PHE A 12 7.65 -20.79 0.68
CA PHE A 12 7.71 -22.25 0.57
C PHE A 12 8.00 -22.94 1.91
N LEU A 13 8.77 -22.28 2.79
CA LEU A 13 9.00 -22.79 4.14
C LEU A 13 7.69 -22.86 4.94
N PHE A 14 6.87 -21.80 4.90
CA PHE A 14 5.57 -21.79 5.60
C PHE A 14 4.58 -22.78 4.99
N VAL A 15 4.53 -22.92 3.66
CA VAL A 15 3.72 -23.93 2.97
C VAL A 15 4.13 -25.36 3.40
N SER A 16 5.43 -25.60 3.65
CA SER A 16 5.94 -26.92 4.08
C SER A 16 5.65 -27.25 5.53
N LEU A 17 5.28 -26.26 6.35
CA LEU A 17 5.01 -26.44 7.78
C LEU A 17 3.53 -26.77 8.01
N GLU A 18 3.18 -28.05 7.98
CA GLU A 18 1.82 -28.54 8.25
C GLU A 18 1.25 -28.10 9.61
N GLN A 19 2.12 -27.78 10.59
CA GLN A 19 1.73 -27.30 11.92
C GLN A 19 1.01 -25.92 11.88
N PHE A 20 1.22 -25.15 10.82
CA PHE A 20 0.59 -23.83 10.61
C PHE A 20 -0.47 -23.85 9.50
N GLY A 21 -1.06 -25.02 9.22
CA GLY A 21 -2.10 -25.18 8.21
C GLY A 21 -1.59 -25.50 6.81
N GLY A 22 -0.25 -25.53 6.59
CA GLY A 22 0.34 -25.85 5.28
C GLY A 22 -0.19 -24.95 4.15
N ASP A 23 -0.47 -25.54 3.01
CA ASP A 23 -1.00 -24.83 1.83
C ASP A 23 -2.46 -24.35 2.04
N ASP A 24 -3.25 -25.16 2.78
CA ASP A 24 -4.67 -24.86 3.02
C ASP A 24 -4.89 -23.69 4.02
N GLY A 25 -3.83 -23.23 4.72
CA GLY A 25 -3.95 -22.20 5.73
C GLY A 25 -4.67 -22.69 7.01
N MET A 26 -4.95 -21.75 7.93
CA MET A 26 -5.68 -22.08 9.14
C MET A 26 -6.70 -20.99 9.50
N SER A 27 -7.84 -21.41 10.07
CA SER A 27 -8.80 -20.49 10.68
C SER A 27 -8.28 -20.04 12.03
N ILE A 28 -8.39 -18.77 12.32
CA ILE A 28 -7.99 -18.14 13.56
C ILE A 28 -9.22 -17.53 14.20
N ASP A 29 -9.45 -17.85 15.48
CA ASP A 29 -10.46 -17.15 16.25
C ASP A 29 -10.03 -15.70 16.50
N ARG A 30 -10.98 -14.78 16.51
CA ARG A 30 -10.71 -13.37 16.79
C ARG A 30 -10.07 -13.23 18.17
N ALA A 31 -9.03 -12.41 18.24
CA ALA A 31 -8.32 -12.21 19.50
C ALA A 31 -9.21 -11.51 20.52
N GLU A 32 -9.39 -12.11 21.67
CA GLU A 32 -10.03 -11.49 22.84
C GLU A 32 -8.94 -10.73 23.63
N PHE A 33 -8.89 -9.42 23.44
CA PHE A 33 -8.11 -8.56 24.34
C PHE A 33 -9.01 -8.17 25.51
N GLY A 34 -8.96 -8.86 26.59
CA GLY A 34 -9.66 -8.74 27.89
C GLY A 34 -10.59 -7.54 28.18
N PHE A 35 -10.37 -6.41 27.55
CA PHE A 35 -11.20 -5.18 27.59
C PHE A 35 -11.91 -4.86 26.27
N ILE A 36 -11.55 -5.49 25.15
CA ILE A 36 -12.09 -5.20 23.81
C ILE A 36 -12.49 -6.51 23.16
N ASP A 37 -13.79 -6.82 23.19
CA ASP A 37 -14.36 -7.92 22.41
C ASP A 37 -14.29 -7.58 20.92
N LEU A 38 -13.37 -8.17 20.21
CA LEU A 38 -13.23 -8.03 18.75
C LEU A 38 -14.27 -8.87 17.98
N TYR A 39 -15.06 -9.65 18.69
CA TYR A 39 -16.23 -10.36 18.10
C TYR A 39 -17.27 -9.42 17.51
N ASN A 40 -17.38 -8.20 18.05
CA ASN A 40 -18.29 -7.20 17.51
C ASN A 40 -17.64 -6.50 16.31
N PRO A 41 -18.18 -6.65 15.06
CA PRO A 41 -17.59 -6.10 13.85
C PRO A 41 -17.45 -4.58 13.89
N LEU A 42 -18.31 -3.88 14.62
CA LEU A 42 -18.21 -2.43 14.79
C LEU A 42 -16.97 -2.02 15.60
N ARG A 43 -16.61 -2.77 16.64
CA ARG A 43 -15.42 -2.47 17.45
C ARG A 43 -14.15 -2.72 16.66
N LEU A 44 -14.09 -3.80 15.88
CA LEU A 44 -12.98 -4.09 14.98
C LEU A 44 -12.81 -2.96 13.94
N TYR A 45 -13.91 -2.49 13.35
CA TYR A 45 -13.91 -1.38 12.42
C TYR A 45 -13.32 -0.10 13.03
N PHE A 46 -13.77 0.28 14.24
CA PHE A 46 -13.20 1.43 14.95
C PHE A 46 -11.73 1.23 15.29
N LEU A 47 -11.32 0.03 15.69
CA LEU A 47 -9.92 -0.28 15.99
C LEU A 47 -9.04 -0.08 14.76
N ILE A 48 -9.47 -0.57 13.59
CA ILE A 48 -8.74 -0.39 12.32
C ILE A 48 -8.62 1.11 11.99
N TRP A 49 -9.69 1.88 12.13
CA TRP A 49 -9.67 3.33 11.88
C TRP A 49 -8.74 4.09 12.83
N VAL A 50 -8.79 3.77 14.11
CA VAL A 50 -7.89 4.38 15.12
C VAL A 50 -6.45 4.02 14.82
N THR A 51 -6.16 2.77 14.51
CA THR A 51 -4.81 2.32 14.15
C THR A 51 -4.31 3.01 12.88
N LEU A 52 -5.15 3.11 11.86
CA LEU A 52 -4.82 3.81 10.61
C LEU A 52 -4.49 5.29 10.89
N ALA A 53 -5.28 5.96 11.71
CA ALA A 53 -5.04 7.35 12.10
C ALA A 53 -3.74 7.51 12.88
N LEU A 54 -3.47 6.64 13.86
CA LEU A 54 -2.25 6.66 14.67
C LEU A 54 -1.00 6.42 13.81
N VAL A 55 -1.03 5.41 12.94
CA VAL A 55 0.07 5.10 12.01
C VAL A 55 0.27 6.25 11.03
N GLY A 56 -0.81 6.80 10.48
CA GLY A 56 -0.75 7.95 9.56
C GLY A 56 -0.13 9.18 10.21
N LEU A 57 -0.52 9.51 11.45
CA LEU A 57 0.07 10.58 12.24
C LEU A 57 1.55 10.28 12.55
N GLY A 58 1.88 9.08 13.00
CA GLY A 58 3.25 8.66 13.26
C GLY A 58 4.15 8.80 12.02
N LEU A 59 3.69 8.34 10.86
CA LEU A 59 4.40 8.52 9.60
C LEU A 59 4.57 9.98 9.22
N MET A 60 3.56 10.81 9.48
CA MET A 60 3.64 12.25 9.24
C MET A 60 4.74 12.91 10.08
N PHE A 61 4.85 12.54 11.36
CA PHE A 61 5.94 12.99 12.23
C PHE A 61 7.31 12.50 11.76
N ILE A 62 7.43 11.22 11.39
CA ILE A 62 8.69 10.63 10.90
C ILE A 62 9.15 11.33 9.62
N VAL A 63 8.25 11.55 8.65
CA VAL A 63 8.57 12.18 7.35
C VAL A 63 9.01 13.64 7.50
N HIS A 64 8.48 14.37 8.49
CA HIS A 64 8.86 15.75 8.76
C HIS A 64 10.02 15.89 9.74
N SER A 65 10.46 14.81 10.36
CA SER A 65 11.62 14.79 11.26
C SER A 65 12.95 14.91 10.49
N ARG A 66 14.03 15.16 11.24
CA ARG A 66 15.40 15.15 10.68
C ARG A 66 15.72 13.84 9.98
N PHE A 67 15.24 12.72 10.53
CA PHE A 67 15.37 11.39 9.94
C PHE A 67 14.75 11.32 8.54
N GLY A 68 13.51 11.76 8.37
CA GLY A 68 12.81 11.74 7.09
C GLY A 68 13.44 12.67 6.04
N VAL A 69 13.99 13.82 6.48
CA VAL A 69 14.73 14.73 5.60
C VAL A 69 16.03 14.07 5.11
N THR A 70 16.80 13.47 6.03
CA THR A 70 18.04 12.75 5.69
C THR A 70 17.77 11.59 4.74
N LEU A 71 16.72 10.80 4.97
CA LEU A 71 16.34 9.69 4.10
C LEU A 71 16.00 10.16 2.67
N ARG A 72 15.31 11.30 2.53
CA ARG A 72 15.06 11.92 1.20
C ARG A 72 16.33 12.44 0.55
N ALA A 73 17.26 12.97 1.32
CA ALA A 73 18.55 13.43 0.83
C ALA A 73 19.41 12.25 0.33
N ILE A 74 19.43 11.12 1.05
CA ILE A 74 20.09 9.86 0.63
C ILE A 74 19.52 9.36 -0.70
N LYS A 75 18.19 9.40 -0.87
CA LYS A 75 17.54 9.03 -2.14
C LYS A 75 17.99 9.90 -3.31
N SER A 76 18.29 11.17 -3.06
CA SER A 76 18.74 12.12 -4.09
C SER A 76 20.21 11.90 -4.49
N ASN A 77 21.11 11.77 -3.50
CA ASN A 77 22.54 11.55 -3.73
C ASN A 77 23.19 10.97 -2.48
N GLU A 78 23.48 9.67 -2.53
CA GLU A 78 24.07 8.91 -1.42
C GLU A 78 25.51 9.35 -1.12
N SER A 79 26.33 9.49 -2.17
CA SER A 79 27.76 9.87 -2.02
C SER A 79 27.95 11.25 -1.36
N ARG A 80 26.99 12.17 -1.57
CA ARG A 80 27.04 13.49 -0.92
C ARG A 80 26.80 13.37 0.57
N ILE A 81 25.92 12.50 1.01
CA ILE A 81 25.61 12.28 2.42
C ILE A 81 26.76 11.58 3.13
N GLU A 82 27.42 10.62 2.47
CA GLU A 82 28.66 9.99 2.97
C GLU A 82 29.78 11.01 3.15
N ALA A 83 29.96 11.92 2.17
CA ALA A 83 30.95 12.98 2.26
C ALA A 83 30.67 13.96 3.42
N MET A 84 29.43 14.06 3.90
CA MET A 84 29.05 14.83 5.09
C MET A 84 29.27 14.08 6.41
N GLY A 85 29.81 12.85 6.37
CA GLY A 85 30.10 12.02 7.53
C GLY A 85 28.92 11.26 8.12
N LEU A 86 27.79 11.17 7.38
CA LEU A 86 26.63 10.36 7.78
C LEU A 86 26.70 8.99 7.11
N GLU A 87 26.31 7.95 7.84
CA GLU A 87 26.26 6.57 7.33
C GLU A 87 24.86 6.27 6.73
N PRO A 88 24.71 6.23 5.39
CA PRO A 88 23.40 6.02 4.74
C PRO A 88 22.75 4.68 5.10
N LEU A 89 23.56 3.65 5.36
CA LEU A 89 23.11 2.30 5.65
C LEU A 89 22.22 2.24 6.89
N GLN A 90 22.62 2.92 7.97
CA GLN A 90 21.84 2.94 9.22
C GLN A 90 20.46 3.57 9.03
N PHE A 91 20.38 4.66 8.25
CA PHE A 91 19.11 5.32 7.92
C PHE A 91 18.20 4.42 7.07
N LYS A 92 18.78 3.69 6.10
CA LYS A 92 18.03 2.74 5.26
C LYS A 92 17.50 1.57 6.08
N ILE A 93 18.33 0.98 6.96
CA ILE A 93 17.92 -0.14 7.83
C ILE A 93 16.80 0.32 8.78
N THR A 94 16.95 1.47 9.43
CA THR A 94 15.93 1.99 10.35
C THR A 94 14.61 2.24 9.62
N GLY A 95 14.66 2.83 8.41
CA GLY A 95 13.47 3.04 7.58
C GLY A 95 12.79 1.73 7.19
N TYR A 96 13.58 0.70 6.86
CA TYR A 96 13.10 -0.63 6.55
C TYR A 96 12.41 -1.29 7.76
N VAL A 97 13.02 -1.23 8.95
CA VAL A 97 12.47 -1.77 10.19
C VAL A 97 11.13 -1.11 10.53
N VAL A 98 11.05 0.23 10.45
CA VAL A 98 9.79 0.97 10.67
C VAL A 98 8.70 0.51 9.71
N SER A 99 9.03 0.36 8.43
CA SER A 99 8.09 -0.15 7.42
C SER A 99 7.63 -1.58 7.74
N ALA A 100 8.56 -2.47 8.14
CA ALA A 100 8.25 -3.85 8.48
C ALA A 100 7.32 -3.96 9.71
N VAL A 101 7.54 -3.13 10.73
CA VAL A 101 6.67 -3.07 11.93
C VAL A 101 5.25 -2.64 11.54
N ILE A 102 5.11 -1.63 10.70
CA ILE A 102 3.79 -1.15 10.24
C ILE A 102 3.08 -2.22 9.40
N CYS A 103 3.81 -2.89 8.49
CA CYS A 103 3.26 -4.00 7.71
C CYS A 103 2.84 -5.17 8.60
N GLY A 104 3.64 -5.52 9.61
CA GLY A 104 3.29 -6.57 10.58
C GLY A 104 2.02 -6.24 11.36
N LEU A 105 1.88 -4.99 11.79
CA LEU A 105 0.67 -4.53 12.48
C LEU A 105 -0.56 -4.58 11.56
N ALA A 106 -0.41 -4.18 10.30
CA ALA A 106 -1.47 -4.31 9.30
C ALA A 106 -1.85 -5.77 9.05
N GLY A 107 -0.87 -6.68 9.01
CA GLY A 107 -1.10 -8.12 8.86
C GLY A 107 -1.90 -8.73 10.02
N VAL A 108 -1.61 -8.32 11.26
CA VAL A 108 -2.39 -8.76 12.43
C VAL A 108 -3.83 -8.29 12.36
N LEU A 109 -4.08 -7.03 11.95
CA LEU A 109 -5.45 -6.52 11.79
C LEU A 109 -6.18 -7.23 10.65
N PHE A 110 -5.48 -7.51 9.55
CA PHE A 110 -6.04 -8.25 8.42
C PHE A 110 -6.42 -9.67 8.80
N ALA A 111 -5.57 -10.38 9.55
CA ALA A 111 -5.85 -11.73 10.06
C ALA A 111 -7.08 -11.76 10.97
N ASN A 112 -7.23 -10.77 11.87
CA ASN A 112 -8.42 -10.64 12.72
C ASN A 112 -9.69 -10.30 11.94
N TRP A 113 -9.58 -9.58 10.82
CA TRP A 113 -10.73 -9.26 9.98
C TRP A 113 -11.21 -10.47 9.18
N GLN A 114 -10.26 -11.23 8.63
CA GLN A 114 -10.56 -12.34 7.73
C GLN A 114 -10.86 -13.65 8.48
N GLU A 115 -10.48 -13.76 9.77
CA GLU A 115 -10.59 -14.99 10.58
C GLU A 115 -9.89 -16.21 9.97
N TYR A 116 -9.05 -15.96 8.97
CA TYR A 116 -8.34 -16.97 8.20
C TYR A 116 -6.99 -16.44 7.75
N VAL A 117 -5.96 -17.26 7.90
CA VAL A 117 -4.60 -16.96 7.45
C VAL A 117 -4.11 -18.07 6.54
N SER A 118 -3.76 -17.70 5.33
CA SER A 118 -3.13 -18.57 4.33
C SER A 118 -1.75 -18.05 3.97
N PRO A 119 -0.78 -18.94 3.66
CA PRO A 119 0.51 -18.54 3.11
C PRO A 119 0.44 -17.70 1.84
N ASP A 120 -0.66 -17.77 1.09
CA ASP A 120 -0.88 -16.98 -0.14
C ASP A 120 -0.71 -15.48 0.04
N ILE A 121 -0.94 -14.98 1.27
CA ILE A 121 -0.70 -13.57 1.61
C ILE A 121 0.78 -13.20 1.47
N MET A 122 1.69 -14.18 1.64
CA MET A 122 3.14 -13.99 1.51
C MET A 122 3.63 -14.08 0.06
N HIS A 123 2.75 -14.45 -0.88
CA HIS A 123 3.12 -14.57 -2.28
C HIS A 123 3.56 -13.24 -2.88
N TRP A 124 4.56 -13.25 -3.76
CA TRP A 124 5.15 -12.05 -4.36
C TRP A 124 4.15 -11.17 -5.13
N THR A 125 3.06 -11.75 -5.63
CA THR A 125 1.99 -11.02 -6.32
C THR A 125 1.35 -9.95 -5.44
N ARG A 126 1.18 -10.23 -4.15
CA ARG A 126 0.67 -9.25 -3.18
C ARG A 126 1.57 -8.02 -3.05
N SER A 127 2.89 -8.23 -3.11
CA SER A 127 3.83 -7.11 -3.16
C SER A 127 3.69 -6.31 -4.46
N GLY A 128 3.41 -6.98 -5.58
CA GLY A 128 3.12 -6.35 -6.86
C GLY A 128 1.86 -5.47 -6.82
N GLU A 129 0.78 -5.96 -6.23
CA GLU A 129 -0.48 -5.21 -6.03
C GLU A 129 -0.24 -3.94 -5.20
N LEU A 130 0.48 -4.06 -4.07
CA LEU A 130 0.84 -2.91 -3.24
C LEU A 130 1.68 -1.87 -4.01
N MET A 131 2.61 -2.31 -4.85
CA MET A 131 3.38 -1.40 -5.71
C MET A 131 2.48 -0.66 -6.70
N ILE A 132 1.52 -1.34 -7.32
CA ILE A 132 0.55 -0.71 -8.22
C ILE A 132 -0.28 0.34 -7.49
N ILE A 133 -0.77 0.03 -6.29
CA ILE A 133 -1.53 0.95 -5.44
C ILE A 133 -0.73 2.23 -5.15
N ILE A 134 0.55 2.09 -4.80
CA ILE A 134 1.43 3.22 -4.49
C ILE A 134 1.68 4.08 -5.74
N ILE A 135 1.90 3.45 -6.90
CA ILE A 135 2.12 4.16 -8.17
C ILE A 135 0.85 4.90 -8.59
N LEU A 136 -0.30 4.23 -8.49
CA LEU A 136 -1.61 4.79 -8.80
C LEU A 136 -1.92 6.04 -7.95
N GLY A 137 -1.62 5.95 -6.64
CA GLY A 137 -1.83 7.05 -5.70
C GLY A 137 -0.88 8.24 -5.93
N GLY A 138 0.33 7.98 -6.38
CA GLY A 138 1.39 8.97 -6.65
C GLY A 138 2.59 8.82 -5.73
N LEU A 139 3.73 8.48 -6.35
CA LEU A 139 5.00 8.31 -5.66
C LEU A 139 5.46 9.61 -4.97
N GLY A 140 5.82 9.51 -3.70
CA GLY A 140 6.42 10.61 -2.94
C GLY A 140 5.44 11.48 -2.15
N THR A 141 4.15 11.18 -2.16
CA THR A 141 3.14 11.84 -1.32
C THR A 141 2.66 10.91 -0.21
N LEU A 142 2.38 11.44 0.98
CA LEU A 142 1.90 10.65 2.11
C LEU A 142 0.43 10.21 1.93
N ALA A 143 -0.37 11.06 1.29
CA ALA A 143 -1.78 10.79 1.00
C ALA A 143 -1.97 9.93 -0.26
N GLY A 144 -0.94 9.81 -1.12
CA GLY A 144 -0.99 9.05 -2.36
C GLY A 144 -1.42 7.60 -2.17
N PRO A 145 -0.70 6.81 -1.38
CA PRO A 145 -1.04 5.40 -1.16
C PRO A 145 -2.45 5.19 -0.63
N LEU A 146 -2.94 6.10 0.21
CA LEU A 146 -4.30 6.02 0.77
C LEU A 146 -5.37 6.26 -0.31
N LEU A 147 -5.19 7.27 -1.14
CA LEU A 147 -6.08 7.53 -2.28
C LEU A 147 -5.96 6.43 -3.35
N GLY A 148 -4.74 5.95 -3.59
CA GLY A 148 -4.48 4.84 -4.49
C GLY A 148 -5.20 3.56 -4.05
N ALA A 149 -5.15 3.23 -2.76
CA ALA A 149 -5.84 2.07 -2.20
C ALA A 149 -7.38 2.19 -2.36
N ILE A 150 -7.95 3.36 -2.07
CA ILE A 150 -9.39 3.58 -2.23
C ILE A 150 -9.80 3.37 -3.70
N VAL A 151 -9.07 3.98 -4.63
CA VAL A 151 -9.40 3.87 -6.06
C VAL A 151 -9.17 2.46 -6.58
N PHE A 152 -8.09 1.81 -6.15
CA PHE A 152 -7.79 0.43 -6.56
C PHE A 152 -8.90 -0.53 -6.10
N LEU A 153 -9.28 -0.48 -4.81
CA LEU A 153 -10.34 -1.32 -4.25
C LEU A 153 -11.70 -1.02 -4.90
N LEU A 154 -12.03 0.25 -5.14
CA LEU A 154 -13.26 0.61 -5.85
C LEU A 154 -13.28 0.06 -7.29
N LEU A 155 -12.15 0.10 -7.99
CA LEU A 155 -12.04 -0.46 -9.33
C LEU A 155 -12.16 -1.98 -9.30
N GLU A 156 -11.48 -2.64 -8.35
CA GLU A 156 -11.52 -4.10 -8.17
C GLU A 156 -12.93 -4.61 -7.88
N GLU A 157 -13.68 -3.91 -7.03
CA GLU A 157 -15.05 -4.27 -6.66
C GLU A 157 -16.07 -3.90 -7.76
N SER A 158 -15.94 -2.73 -8.37
CA SER A 158 -16.93 -2.22 -9.32
C SER A 158 -16.82 -2.83 -10.71
N LEU A 159 -15.62 -3.21 -11.14
CA LEU A 159 -15.37 -3.68 -12.50
C LEU A 159 -16.11 -4.99 -12.83
N PRO A 160 -16.08 -6.04 -11.98
CA PRO A 160 -16.84 -7.26 -12.22
C PRO A 160 -18.35 -6.99 -12.31
N ILE A 161 -18.88 -6.15 -11.41
CA ILE A 161 -20.30 -5.81 -11.36
C ILE A 161 -20.74 -5.06 -12.64
N MET A 162 -19.92 -4.13 -13.10
CA MET A 162 -20.20 -3.41 -14.35
C MET A 162 -20.12 -4.33 -15.59
N LEU A 163 -19.14 -5.24 -15.61
CA LEU A 163 -19.02 -6.18 -16.72
C LEU A 163 -20.16 -7.19 -16.74
N ASP A 164 -20.64 -7.64 -15.61
CA ASP A 164 -21.78 -8.57 -15.52
C ASP A 164 -23.05 -7.94 -16.10
N THR A 165 -23.24 -6.63 -15.92
CA THR A 165 -24.40 -5.90 -16.46
C THR A 165 -24.28 -5.55 -17.94
N VAL A 166 -23.05 -5.27 -18.45
CA VAL A 166 -22.83 -4.78 -19.82
C VAL A 166 -22.43 -5.91 -20.78
N ALA A 167 -21.64 -6.86 -20.33
CA ALA A 167 -21.10 -7.94 -21.16
C ALA A 167 -20.85 -9.21 -20.34
N PRO A 168 -21.90 -9.97 -19.97
CA PRO A 168 -21.78 -11.15 -19.10
C PRO A 168 -20.82 -12.21 -19.62
N ALA A 169 -20.59 -12.29 -20.93
CA ALA A 169 -19.63 -13.22 -21.54
C ALA A 169 -18.16 -12.91 -21.16
N TYR A 170 -17.84 -11.69 -20.71
CA TYR A 170 -16.50 -11.27 -20.33
C TYR A 170 -16.34 -11.07 -18.82
N ALA A 171 -17.40 -11.24 -18.04
CA ALA A 171 -17.38 -11.06 -16.59
C ALA A 171 -16.43 -12.05 -15.89
N GLU A 172 -16.33 -13.29 -16.38
CA GLU A 172 -15.37 -14.28 -15.85
C GLU A 172 -13.91 -13.88 -16.07
N ASN A 173 -13.63 -13.10 -17.12
CA ASN A 173 -12.28 -12.70 -17.51
C ASN A 173 -11.99 -11.22 -17.22
N TRP A 174 -12.63 -10.62 -16.23
CA TRP A 174 -12.48 -9.20 -15.88
C TRP A 174 -11.02 -8.77 -15.65
N MET A 175 -10.15 -9.69 -15.20
CA MET A 175 -8.71 -9.43 -15.00
C MET A 175 -7.99 -9.05 -16.29
N ILE A 176 -8.44 -9.54 -17.46
CA ILE A 176 -7.86 -9.20 -18.77
C ILE A 176 -8.10 -7.72 -19.08
N ILE A 177 -9.20 -7.17 -18.63
CA ILE A 177 -9.55 -5.74 -18.84
C ILE A 177 -8.90 -4.88 -17.75
N PHE A 178 -8.83 -5.38 -16.53
CA PHE A 178 -8.27 -4.69 -15.37
C PHE A 178 -6.78 -4.38 -15.55
N GLY A 179 -5.98 -5.33 -16.06
CA GLY A 179 -4.55 -5.14 -16.29
C GLY A 179 -4.23 -3.96 -17.23
N PRO A 180 -4.72 -3.94 -18.47
CA PRO A 180 -4.52 -2.82 -19.39
C PRO A 180 -5.08 -1.49 -18.87
N LEU A 181 -6.21 -1.51 -18.15
CA LEU A 181 -6.80 -0.33 -17.55
C LEU A 181 -5.87 0.28 -16.49
N LEU A 182 -5.28 -0.55 -15.62
CA LEU A 182 -4.28 -0.10 -14.65
C LEU A 182 -3.04 0.49 -15.33
N ILE A 183 -2.53 -0.17 -16.40
CA ILE A 183 -1.39 0.34 -17.17
C ILE A 183 -1.74 1.71 -17.77
N MET A 184 -2.93 1.85 -18.32
CA MET A 184 -3.40 3.12 -18.90
C MET A 184 -3.43 4.21 -17.82
N VAL A 185 -4.03 3.96 -16.67
CA VAL A 185 -4.11 4.92 -15.57
C VAL A 185 -2.71 5.31 -15.07
N VAL A 186 -1.80 4.35 -14.92
CA VAL A 186 -0.41 4.61 -14.51
C VAL A 186 0.36 5.42 -15.56
N MET A 187 0.15 5.13 -16.85
CA MET A 187 0.85 5.79 -17.96
C MET A 187 0.39 7.24 -18.15
N PHE A 188 -0.91 7.51 -18.04
CA PHE A 188 -1.49 8.85 -18.13
C PHE A 188 -1.32 9.66 -16.84
N GLY A 189 -1.27 8.99 -15.68
CA GLY A 189 -1.12 9.60 -14.35
C GLY A 189 0.32 9.93 -13.99
N ARG A 190 1.05 10.70 -14.78
CA ARG A 190 2.48 11.07 -14.57
C ARG A 190 2.86 11.60 -13.17
N GLY A 191 1.88 11.96 -12.33
CA GLY A 191 2.05 12.39 -10.94
C GLY A 191 1.17 11.60 -9.98
N GLY A 192 0.54 10.51 -10.44
CA GLY A 192 -0.51 9.80 -9.69
C GLY A 192 -1.78 10.66 -9.53
N LEU A 193 -2.78 10.10 -8.86
CA LEU A 193 -4.03 10.80 -8.58
C LEU A 193 -3.84 12.11 -7.80
N VAL A 194 -2.87 12.12 -6.88
CA VAL A 194 -2.54 13.34 -6.12
C VAL A 194 -1.94 14.43 -7.03
N GLY A 195 -1.13 14.06 -8.02
CA GLY A 195 -0.57 15.00 -9.00
C GLY A 195 -1.65 15.64 -9.88
N LEU A 196 -2.65 14.87 -10.31
CA LEU A 196 -3.79 15.37 -11.07
C LEU A 196 -4.64 16.33 -10.23
N LEU A 197 -4.92 16.01 -8.98
CA LEU A 197 -5.65 16.87 -8.05
C LEU A 197 -4.89 18.16 -7.73
N ALA A 198 -3.57 18.11 -7.58
CA ALA A 198 -2.73 19.26 -7.36
C ALA A 198 -2.66 20.19 -8.60
N ALA A 199 -2.59 19.62 -9.80
CA ALA A 199 -2.62 20.36 -11.06
C ALA A 199 -3.95 21.10 -11.27
N GLN A 200 -5.09 20.45 -10.97
CA GLN A 200 -6.41 21.09 -11.01
C GLN A 200 -6.53 22.24 -10.00
N ARG A 201 -5.95 22.08 -8.80
CA ARG A 201 -5.98 23.12 -7.77
C ARG A 201 -5.13 24.34 -8.14
N GLN A 202 -4.00 24.14 -8.85
CA GLN A 202 -3.16 25.24 -9.35
C GLN A 202 -3.82 25.97 -10.52
N SER A 203 -4.49 25.26 -11.44
CA SER A 203 -5.25 25.89 -12.55
C SER A 203 -6.37 26.78 -12.01
N LYS A 204 -7.07 26.34 -10.96
CA LYS A 204 -8.17 27.12 -10.36
C LYS A 204 -7.70 28.36 -9.59
N ASN A 205 -6.46 28.34 -9.06
CA ASN A 205 -5.90 29.48 -8.31
C ASN A 205 -5.12 30.50 -9.16
N ASN A 206 -4.87 30.26 -10.44
CA ASN A 206 -4.14 31.19 -11.31
C ASN A 206 -4.84 31.42 -12.67
N PRO A 207 -6.00 32.08 -12.69
CA PRO A 207 -6.75 32.36 -13.93
C PRO A 207 -6.09 33.43 -14.83
N LYS A 208 -4.91 33.97 -14.45
CA LYS A 208 -4.25 35.05 -15.17
C LYS A 208 -3.24 34.61 -16.24
N ARG A 209 -2.88 33.33 -16.32
CA ARG A 209 -1.89 32.84 -17.31
C ARG A 209 -2.48 32.52 -18.69
N ASP A 210 -3.77 32.20 -18.78
CA ASP A 210 -4.41 31.86 -20.07
C ASP A 210 -4.80 33.09 -20.91
N LYS A 211 -4.70 34.33 -20.39
CA LYS A 211 -5.00 35.56 -21.13
C LYS A 211 -3.77 36.29 -21.69
N ALA A 212 -2.59 35.75 -21.48
CA ALA A 212 -1.34 36.36 -21.97
C ALA A 212 -0.74 35.62 -23.20
N GLY A 213 -1.47 34.67 -23.78
CA GLY A 213 -1.06 33.88 -24.94
C GLY A 213 -1.98 34.00 -26.16
N GLN A 214 -2.79 35.05 -26.23
CA GLN A 214 -3.54 35.41 -27.45
C GLN A 214 -3.06 36.75 -28.00
#